data_847ae46281e47b191eb5a42ac3af1ee1
#
_entry.id   847ae46281e47b191eb5a42ac3af1ee1
#
_cell.length_a   1.000
_cell.length_b   1.000
_cell.length_c   1.000
_cell.angle_alpha   90.00
_cell.angle_beta   90.00
_cell.angle_gamma   90.00
#
_symmetry.space_group_name_H-M   'P 1'
#
loop_
_entity.id
_entity.type
_entity.pdbx_description
1 polymer ?
#
loop_
_entity_poly.entity_id
_entity_poly.type
_entity_poly.pdbx_seq_one_letter_code
_entity_poly.pdbx_strand_id
1 'polypeptide(L)' 'MIKSNTTLSQVKETIKKMQSKSVDVTLNLGRNKFVKFSGKLTGVYPALFTVVPFDSSFNGKTSYSYSEYMCGRVKIKEK' A
#
# COMPACT_ATOMS: atom_id res chain seq x y z
N MET A 1 -16.04 18.27 -5.64
CA MET A 1 -15.82 17.76 -5.33
C MET A 1 -15.42 17.07 -4.75
N ILE A 2 -15.42 16.92 -4.44
CA ILE A 2 -15.12 16.40 -3.88
C ILE A 2 -14.82 15.54 -3.56
N LYS A 3 -14.52 15.24 -3.49
CA LYS A 3 -14.28 14.50 -3.16
C LYS A 3 -13.75 13.72 -2.59
N SER A 4 -13.40 13.84 -2.69
CA SER A 4 -12.49 13.17 -1.86
C SER A 4 -13.09 12.29 -0.80
N ASN A 5 -14.08 11.68 -1.08
CA ASN A 5 -14.76 10.80 -0.17
C ASN A 5 -14.35 9.36 -0.42
N THR A 6 -13.06 9.10 -0.36
CA THR A 6 -12.59 7.73 -0.42
C THR A 6 -12.98 7.04 0.87
N THR A 7 -13.95 6.16 0.80
CA THR A 7 -14.37 5.39 1.96
C THR A 7 -13.46 4.19 2.16
N LEU A 8 -13.49 3.64 3.36
CA LEU A 8 -12.71 2.45 3.66
C LEU A 8 -13.09 1.30 2.73
N SER A 9 -14.36 1.18 2.39
CA SER A 9 -14.81 0.15 1.45
C SER A 9 -14.17 0.29 0.08
N GLN A 10 -14.09 1.51 -0.42
CA GLN A 10 -13.47 1.77 -1.72
C GLN A 10 -11.98 1.45 -1.69
N VAL A 11 -11.31 1.80 -0.60
CA VAL A 11 -9.89 1.50 -0.44
C VAL A 11 -9.68 0.00 -0.44
N LYS A 12 -10.48 -0.73 0.31
CA LYS A 12 -10.38 -2.19 0.36
C LYS A 12 -10.59 -2.82 -1.00
N GLU A 13 -11.55 -2.35 -1.77
CA GLU A 13 -11.78 -2.85 -3.11
C GLU A 13 -10.59 -2.61 -4.03
N THR A 14 -10.04 -1.41 -3.96
CA THR A 14 -8.88 -1.06 -4.78
C THR A 14 -7.71 -1.97 -4.45
N ILE A 15 -7.43 -2.16 -3.18
CA ILE A 15 -6.34 -3.02 -2.74
C ILE A 15 -6.63 -4.48 -3.10
N LYS A 16 -7.86 -4.92 -2.92
CA LYS A 16 -8.24 -6.29 -3.23
C LYS A 16 -8.07 -6.62 -4.71
N LYS A 17 -8.34 -5.66 -5.58
CA LYS A 17 -8.15 -5.84 -7.02
C LYS A 17 -6.69 -6.08 -7.39
N MET A 18 -5.79 -5.60 -6.56
CA MET A 18 -4.35 -5.77 -6.78
C MET A 18 -3.79 -6.99 -6.04
N GLN A 19 -4.61 -7.72 -5.32
CA GLN A 19 -4.16 -8.90 -4.58
C GLN A 19 -3.56 -9.92 -5.53
N SER A 20 -2.43 -10.48 -5.12
CA SER A 20 -1.65 -11.45 -5.90
C SER A 20 -0.99 -10.85 -7.14
N LYS A 21 -1.02 -9.53 -7.28
CA LYS A 21 -0.37 -8.85 -8.40
C LYS A 21 0.90 -8.16 -7.94
N SER A 22 1.79 -7.92 -8.87
CA SER A 22 2.99 -7.12 -8.62
C SER A 22 2.59 -5.66 -8.47
N VAL A 23 3.11 -5.02 -7.44
CA VAL A 23 2.79 -3.62 -7.18
C VAL A 23 4.07 -2.86 -6.85
N ASP A 24 4.03 -1.56 -7.12
CA ASP A 24 5.08 -0.65 -6.66
C ASP A 24 4.56 0.06 -5.42
N VAL A 25 5.36 0.04 -4.38
CA VAL A 25 5.02 0.66 -3.10
C VAL A 25 5.91 1.85 -2.87
N THR A 26 5.32 2.99 -2.54
CA THR A 26 6.07 4.18 -2.14
C THR A 26 5.69 4.50 -0.70
N LEU A 27 6.69 4.56 0.15
CA LEU A 27 6.51 4.91 1.55
C LEU A 27 6.97 6.33 1.79
N ASN A 28 6.14 7.12 2.44
CA ASN A 28 6.50 8.46 2.85
C ASN A 28 6.90 8.40 4.32
N LEU A 29 8.20 8.57 4.57
CA LEU A 29 8.75 8.48 5.92
C LEU A 29 8.88 9.85 6.59
N GLY A 30 8.32 10.88 5.95
CA GLY A 30 8.39 12.23 6.47
C GLY A 30 9.23 13.11 5.56
N ARG A 31 9.52 14.30 5.97
CA ARG A 31 10.23 15.34 5.23
C ARG A 31 11.10 14.85 4.09
N ASN A 32 10.58 14.87 2.89
CA ASN A 32 11.35 14.52 1.68
C ASN A 32 12.00 13.16 1.71
N LYS A 33 11.56 12.27 2.62
CA LYS A 33 12.08 10.92 2.66
C LYS A 33 11.06 9.96 2.09
N PHE A 34 11.41 9.36 0.98
CA PHE A 34 10.56 8.38 0.32
C PHE A 34 11.34 7.10 0.10
N VAL A 35 10.70 5.98 0.33
CA VAL A 35 11.28 4.68 0.03
C VAL A 35 10.36 4.01 -0.97
N LYS A 36 10.94 3.50 -2.04
CA LYS A 36 10.18 2.80 -3.08
C LYS A 36 10.68 1.37 -3.18
N PHE A 37 9.75 0.45 -3.30
CA PHE A 37 10.12 -0.93 -3.58
C PHE A 37 9.01 -1.59 -4.36
N SER A 38 9.35 -2.68 -5.03
CA SER A 38 8.38 -3.50 -5.74
C SER A 38 8.14 -4.77 -4.95
N GLY A 39 6.93 -5.24 -4.96
CA GLY A 39 6.58 -6.45 -4.25
C GLY A 39 5.29 -7.03 -4.75
N LYS A 40 4.81 -8.04 -4.04
CA LYS A 40 3.55 -8.69 -4.35
C LYS A 40 2.58 -8.43 -3.21
N LEU A 41 1.38 -7.99 -3.55
CA LEU A 41 0.33 -7.80 -2.56
C LEU A 41 -0.24 -9.16 -2.21
N THR A 42 0.07 -9.68 -1.03
CA THR A 42 -0.23 -11.06 -0.67
C THR A 42 -1.48 -11.22 0.19
N GLY A 43 -1.81 -10.26 1.02
CA GLY A 43 -2.94 -10.42 1.92
C GLY A 43 -3.76 -9.15 2.04
N VAL A 44 -5.07 -9.32 2.08
CA VAL A 44 -6.02 -8.22 2.30
C VAL A 44 -6.88 -8.63 3.49
N TYR A 45 -6.78 -7.87 4.57
CA TYR A 45 -7.46 -8.16 5.83
C TYR A 45 -8.38 -7.00 6.19
N PRO A 46 -9.28 -7.20 7.16
CA PRO A 46 -10.24 -6.13 7.50
C PRO A 46 -9.63 -4.79 7.90
N ALA A 47 -8.44 -4.81 8.51
CA ALA A 47 -7.83 -3.58 9.00
C ALA A 47 -6.52 -3.22 8.32
N LEU A 48 -5.92 -4.16 7.56
CA LEU A 48 -4.62 -3.93 6.95
C LEU A 48 -4.43 -4.81 5.72
N PHE A 49 -3.35 -4.54 5.01
CA PHE A 49 -2.93 -5.39 3.90
C PHE A 49 -1.43 -5.63 3.98
N THR A 50 -0.96 -6.69 3.33
CA THR A 50 0.46 -7.05 3.37
C THR A 50 1.06 -7.10 1.98
N VAL A 51 2.31 -6.67 1.89
CA VAL A 51 3.08 -6.69 0.64
C VAL A 51 4.40 -7.38 0.93
N VAL A 52 4.74 -8.38 0.13
CA VAL A 52 6.02 -9.07 0.24
C VAL A 52 6.96 -8.47 -0.79
N PRO A 53 8.06 -7.84 -0.37
CA PRO A 53 9.01 -7.25 -1.32
C PRO A 53 9.67 -8.34 -2.16
N PHE A 54 9.95 -8.02 -3.41
CA PHE A 54 10.72 -8.93 -4.25
C PHE A 54 12.19 -8.92 -3.87
N ASP A 55 12.66 -7.82 -3.29
CA ASP A 55 14.04 -7.70 -2.85
C ASP A 55 14.19 -8.26 -1.44
N SER A 56 14.90 -9.37 -1.31
CA SER A 56 15.07 -10.04 -0.02
C SER A 56 15.91 -9.22 0.96
N SER A 57 16.64 -8.22 0.48
CA SER A 57 17.42 -7.36 1.36
C SER A 57 16.60 -6.23 1.98
N PHE A 58 15.35 -6.09 1.57
CA PHE A 58 14.49 -5.05 2.09
C PHE A 58 14.10 -5.37 3.53
N ASN A 59 14.43 -4.47 4.46
CA ASN A 59 14.15 -4.64 5.88
C ASN A 59 13.00 -3.77 6.36
N GLY A 60 12.23 -3.23 5.46
CA GLY A 60 11.15 -2.34 5.85
C GLY A 60 9.91 -3.09 6.29
N LYS A 61 8.93 -2.31 6.68
CA LYS A 61 7.63 -2.79 7.08
C LYS A 61 6.94 -3.47 5.91
N THR A 62 6.29 -4.60 6.15
CA THR A 62 5.60 -5.35 5.10
C THR A 62 4.08 -5.33 5.25
N SER A 63 3.56 -4.84 6.36
CA SER A 63 2.12 -4.70 6.54
C SER A 63 1.77 -3.24 6.77
N TYR A 64 0.66 -2.82 6.21
CA TYR A 64 0.25 -1.43 6.23
C TYR A 64 -1.24 -1.35 6.48
N SER A 65 -1.67 -0.36 7.26
CA SER A 65 -3.09 -0.16 7.51
C SER A 65 -3.72 0.62 6.36
N TYR A 66 -5.01 0.48 6.23
CA TYR A 66 -5.75 1.26 5.24
C TYR A 66 -5.71 2.76 5.58
N SER A 67 -5.63 3.09 6.87
CA SER A 67 -5.48 4.47 7.30
C SER A 67 -4.19 5.08 6.74
N GLU A 68 -3.11 4.34 6.76
CA GLU A 68 -1.84 4.82 6.20
C GLU A 68 -1.97 5.07 4.70
N TYR A 69 -2.67 4.21 4.01
CA TYR A 69 -2.94 4.39 2.60
C TYR A 69 -3.78 5.63 2.35
N MET A 70 -4.83 5.82 3.13
CA MET A 70 -5.74 6.95 2.98
C MET A 70 -5.06 8.29 3.32
N CYS A 71 -4.13 8.26 4.26
CA CYS A 71 -3.36 9.46 4.65
C CYS A 71 -2.26 9.82 3.65
N GLY A 72 -1.98 8.93 2.70
CA GLY A 72 -0.92 9.16 1.74
C GLY A 72 0.46 8.76 2.21
N ARG A 73 0.57 8.09 3.35
CA ARG A 73 1.87 7.61 3.82
C ARG A 73 2.36 6.41 3.04
N VAL A 74 1.43 5.66 2.48
CA VAL A 74 1.73 4.50 1.66
C VAL A 74 0.98 4.67 0.35
N LYS A 75 1.68 4.53 -0.75
CA LYS A 75 1.06 4.56 -2.07
C LYS A 75 1.32 3.23 -2.74
N ILE A 76 0.28 2.64 -3.26
CA ILE A 76 0.35 1.36 -3.96
C ILE A 76 -0.09 1.58 -5.39
N LYS A 77 0.69 1.08 -6.31
CA LYS A 77 0.36 1.20 -7.72
C LYS A 77 0.62 -0.15 -8.39
N GLU A 78 -0.32 -0.59 -9.18
CA GLU A 78 -0.16 -1.83 -9.93
C GLU A 78 0.91 -1.65 -10.99
N LYS A 79 1.78 -2.63 -11.08
CA LYS A 79 2.86 -2.60 -12.07
C LYS A 79 2.39 -2.85 -13.47
#